data_7b3092dccd42d6a786487831fc553269
#
_entry.id   7b3092dccd42d6a786487831fc553269
#
_cell.length_a   1.000
_cell.length_b   1.000
_cell.length_c   1.000
_cell.angle_alpha   90.00
_cell.angle_beta   90.00
_cell.angle_gamma   90.00
#
_symmetry.space_group_name_H-M   'P 1'
#
loop_
_entity.id
_entity.type
_entity.pdbx_description
1 polymer ?
#
loop_
_entity_poly.entity_id
_entity_poly.type
_entity_poly.pdbx_seq_one_letter_code
_entity_poly.pdbx_strand_id
1 'polypeptide(L)'
;MSQVEKSNEYYMFEQKCQNLLKEPEIRFAGLINPMGHLVAGGMKKGMKPLEDDADMRKLYMELILRVSTRQEFDQSLGEVEYSASRRKKAVVMSFPIDNKVLLVSANTDVDIDVTAKKIKKIAGI
;
A
#
# COMPACT_ATOMS: atom_id res chain seq x y z
N MET A 1 20.69 12.84 0.47
CA MET A 1 20.52 11.68 -0.41
C MET A 1 20.46 12.11 -1.85
N SER A 2 21.15 11.42 -2.73
CA SER A 2 21.14 11.76 -4.13
C SER A 2 19.80 11.44 -4.79
N GLN A 3 19.48 12.15 -5.86
CA GLN A 3 18.27 11.87 -6.64
C GLN A 3 18.35 10.50 -7.33
N VAL A 4 19.56 10.03 -7.63
CA VAL A 4 19.75 8.70 -8.23
C VAL A 4 19.31 7.60 -7.28
N GLU A 5 19.68 7.69 -6.00
CA GLU A 5 19.26 6.72 -4.99
C GLU A 5 17.73 6.72 -4.81
N LYS A 6 17.13 7.92 -4.73
CA LYS A 6 15.69 8.07 -4.65
C LYS A 6 14.98 7.45 -5.86
N SER A 7 15.50 7.75 -7.06
CA SER A 7 14.93 7.22 -8.30
C SER A 7 15.02 5.71 -8.36
N ASN A 8 16.15 5.13 -7.90
CA ASN A 8 16.34 3.68 -7.87
C ASN A 8 15.38 3.01 -6.90
N GLU A 9 15.19 3.58 -5.71
CA GLU A 9 14.22 3.06 -4.72
C GLU A 9 12.81 3.08 -5.29
N TYR A 10 12.39 4.21 -5.84
CA TYR A 10 11.04 4.34 -6.41
C TYR A 10 10.86 3.46 -7.64
N TYR A 11 11.90 3.32 -8.45
CA TYR A 11 11.87 2.41 -9.60
C TYR A 11 11.66 0.96 -9.16
N MET A 12 12.38 0.51 -8.13
CA MET A 12 12.21 -0.83 -7.59
C MET A 12 10.78 -1.05 -7.09
N PHE A 13 10.23 -0.10 -6.36
CA PHE A 13 8.86 -0.19 -5.90
C PHE A 13 7.85 -0.09 -7.03
N GLU A 14 8.13 0.69 -8.08
CA GLU A 14 7.28 0.73 -9.26
C GLU A 14 7.19 -0.66 -9.89
N GLN A 15 8.29 -1.38 -10.01
CA GLN A 15 8.30 -2.76 -10.53
C GLN A 15 7.49 -3.70 -9.63
N LYS A 16 7.66 -3.59 -8.32
CA LYS A 16 6.91 -4.39 -7.35
C LYS A 16 5.42 -4.12 -7.46
N CYS A 17 5.02 -2.85 -7.54
CA CYS A 17 3.62 -2.48 -7.71
C CYS A 17 3.05 -3.01 -9.03
N GLN A 18 3.79 -2.92 -10.12
CA GLN A 18 3.34 -3.46 -11.40
C GLN A 18 3.18 -4.97 -11.33
N ASN A 19 4.07 -5.67 -10.63
CA ASN A 19 3.94 -7.11 -10.44
C ASN A 19 2.69 -7.47 -9.62
N LEU A 20 2.38 -6.68 -8.59
CA LEU A 20 1.14 -6.85 -7.81
C LEU A 20 -0.09 -6.64 -8.69
N LEU A 21 -0.07 -5.63 -9.54
CA LEU A 21 -1.21 -5.29 -10.41
C LEU A 21 -1.48 -6.35 -11.48
N LYS A 22 -0.56 -7.28 -11.72
CA LYS A 22 -0.79 -8.42 -12.61
C LYS A 22 -1.74 -9.46 -12.00
N GLU A 23 -1.91 -9.46 -10.67
CA GLU A 23 -2.78 -10.39 -9.99
C GLU A 23 -4.25 -10.00 -10.21
N PRO A 24 -5.13 -10.94 -10.59
CA PRO A 24 -6.51 -10.60 -10.96
C PRO A 24 -7.30 -9.89 -9.88
N GLU A 25 -7.07 -10.23 -8.61
CA GLU A 25 -7.81 -9.68 -7.48
C GLU A 25 -7.32 -8.30 -7.04
N ILE A 26 -6.15 -7.86 -7.49
CA ILE A 26 -5.57 -6.58 -7.07
C ILE A 26 -6.07 -5.46 -7.97
N ARG A 27 -6.56 -4.37 -7.34
CA ARG A 27 -7.13 -3.21 -8.03
C ARG A 27 -6.16 -2.03 -8.06
N PHE A 28 -5.41 -1.85 -6.98
CA PHE A 28 -4.47 -0.74 -6.78
C PHE A 28 -3.27 -1.27 -6.01
N ALA A 29 -2.09 -0.80 -6.34
CA ALA A 29 -0.88 -1.05 -5.56
C ALA A 29 0.02 0.18 -5.68
N GLY A 30 0.32 0.83 -4.56
CA GLY A 30 1.11 2.06 -4.58
C GLY A 30 1.89 2.28 -3.30
N LEU A 31 3.03 2.92 -3.44
CA LEU A 31 3.87 3.31 -2.32
C LEU A 31 3.60 4.76 -1.95
N ILE A 32 3.30 4.97 -0.67
CA ILE A 32 2.99 6.29 -0.12
C ILE A 32 4.17 6.73 0.75
N ASN A 33 4.70 7.92 0.51
CA ASN A 33 5.83 8.45 1.27
C ASN A 33 5.36 9.11 2.58
N PRO A 34 6.30 9.50 3.48
CA PRO A 34 5.90 10.11 4.76
C PRO A 34 5.12 11.43 4.63
N MET A 35 5.15 12.06 3.47
CA MET A 35 4.38 13.28 3.21
C MET A 35 2.95 12.98 2.72
N GLY A 36 2.60 11.70 2.59
CA GLY A 36 1.28 11.29 2.12
C GLY A 36 1.11 11.34 0.61
N HIS A 37 2.21 11.32 -0.13
CA HIS A 37 2.18 11.35 -1.60
C HIS A 37 2.42 9.96 -2.20
N LEU A 38 1.69 9.66 -3.26
CA LEU A 38 1.92 8.44 -4.06
C LEU A 38 3.21 8.65 -4.88
N VAL A 39 4.21 7.81 -4.62
CA VAL A 39 5.52 7.93 -5.28
C VAL A 39 5.84 6.77 -6.22
N ALA A 40 5.05 5.70 -6.19
CA ALA A 40 5.19 4.56 -7.10
C ALA A 40 3.87 3.83 -7.21
N GLY A 41 3.61 3.18 -8.34
CA GLY A 41 2.40 2.41 -8.56
C GLY A 41 1.18 3.23 -8.88
N GLY A 42 0.02 2.66 -8.66
CA GLY A 42 -1.27 3.30 -8.94
C GLY A 42 -2.37 2.29 -9.19
N MET A 43 -3.42 2.73 -9.87
CA MET A 43 -4.55 1.88 -10.27
C MET A 43 -4.15 0.89 -11.36
N LYS A 44 -4.80 -0.26 -11.34
CA LYS A 44 -4.72 -1.21 -12.46
C LYS A 44 -5.19 -0.50 -13.74
N LYS A 45 -4.47 -0.72 -14.82
CA LYS A 45 -4.79 -0.11 -16.12
C LYS A 45 -6.22 -0.45 -16.53
N GLY A 46 -6.97 0.57 -16.95
CA GLY A 46 -8.33 0.43 -17.41
C GLY A 46 -9.39 0.36 -16.31
N MET A 47 -8.97 0.40 -15.04
CA MET A 47 -9.90 0.36 -13.91
C MET A 47 -10.18 1.76 -13.39
N LYS A 48 -11.45 2.06 -13.15
CA LYS A 48 -11.85 3.35 -12.58
C LYS A 48 -11.62 3.36 -11.07
N PRO A 49 -11.04 4.44 -10.51
CA PRO A 49 -10.95 4.60 -9.06
C PRO A 49 -12.35 4.68 -8.43
N LEU A 50 -12.46 4.18 -7.19
CA LEU A 50 -13.69 4.32 -6.40
C LEU A 50 -13.78 5.70 -5.74
N GLU A 51 -12.65 6.37 -5.55
CA GLU A 51 -12.57 7.70 -4.94
C GLU A 51 -12.09 8.73 -5.96
N ASP A 52 -12.42 10.00 -5.72
CA ASP A 52 -11.82 11.10 -6.50
C ASP A 52 -10.41 11.42 -5.97
N ASP A 53 -9.69 12.31 -6.65
CA ASP A 53 -8.30 12.65 -6.28
C ASP A 53 -8.20 13.25 -4.87
N ALA A 54 -9.17 14.05 -4.46
CA ALA A 54 -9.16 14.66 -3.13
C ALA A 54 -9.33 13.60 -2.04
N ASP A 55 -10.24 12.64 -2.24
CA ASP A 55 -10.46 11.55 -1.31
C ASP A 55 -9.24 10.61 -1.25
N MET A 56 -8.59 10.36 -2.38
CA MET A 56 -7.37 9.55 -2.42
C MET A 56 -6.27 10.21 -1.58
N ARG A 57 -6.07 11.52 -1.71
CA ARG A 57 -5.06 12.23 -0.90
C ARG A 57 -5.36 12.17 0.59
N LYS A 58 -6.63 12.27 0.97
CA LYS A 58 -7.06 12.10 2.38
C LYS A 58 -6.74 10.70 2.89
N LEU A 59 -7.01 9.69 2.08
CA LEU A 59 -6.72 8.31 2.43
C LEU A 59 -5.22 8.09 2.63
N TYR A 60 -4.39 8.61 1.74
CA TYR A 60 -2.93 8.50 1.87
C TYR A 60 -2.43 9.13 3.17
N MET A 61 -2.89 10.33 3.48
CA MET A 61 -2.49 11.02 4.71
C MET A 61 -2.97 10.28 5.95
N GLU A 62 -4.19 9.76 5.94
CA GLU A 62 -4.74 8.98 7.04
C GLU A 62 -3.91 7.74 7.31
N LEU A 63 -3.46 7.05 6.26
CA LEU A 63 -2.62 5.86 6.40
C LEU A 63 -1.26 6.20 7.03
N ILE A 64 -0.63 7.29 6.63
CA ILE A 64 0.66 7.71 7.19
C ILE A 64 0.50 8.07 8.68
N LEU A 65 -0.54 8.80 9.04
CA LEU A 65 -0.81 9.15 10.44
C LEU A 65 -1.08 7.91 11.29
N ARG A 66 -1.80 6.94 10.74
CA ARG A 66 -2.12 5.69 11.43
C ARG A 66 -0.87 4.87 11.73
N VAL A 67 0.03 4.78 10.75
CA VAL A 67 1.31 4.08 10.95
C VAL A 67 2.10 4.73 12.08
N SER A 68 2.22 6.05 12.07
CA SER A 68 2.94 6.79 13.11
C SER A 68 2.36 6.55 14.49
N THR A 69 1.04 6.59 14.61
CA THR A 69 0.35 6.37 15.90
C THR A 69 0.56 4.94 16.41
N ARG A 70 0.48 3.96 15.53
CA ARG A 70 0.59 2.54 15.92
C ARG A 70 1.98 2.13 16.32
N GLN A 71 3.02 2.83 15.87
CA GLN A 71 4.40 2.55 16.25
C GLN A 71 4.64 2.70 17.76
N GLU A 72 3.81 3.43 18.46
CA GLU A 72 3.88 3.57 19.91
C GLU A 72 3.71 2.21 20.63
N PHE A 73 3.09 1.25 20.00
CA PHE A 73 2.81 -0.06 20.59
C PHE A 73 3.77 -1.16 20.12
N ASP A 74 4.77 -0.82 19.32
CA ASP A 74 5.67 -1.82 18.70
C ASP A 74 6.46 -2.59 19.75
N GLN A 75 6.87 -1.97 20.85
CA GLN A 75 7.62 -2.64 21.89
C GLN A 75 6.79 -3.67 22.65
N SER A 76 5.51 -3.38 22.84
CA SER A 76 4.62 -4.26 23.61
C SER A 76 3.99 -5.35 22.76
N LEU A 77 3.61 -5.02 21.53
CA LEU A 77 2.82 -5.90 20.66
C LEU A 77 3.60 -6.42 19.45
N GLY A 78 4.83 -5.93 19.26
CA GLY A 78 5.58 -6.19 18.05
C GLY A 78 5.15 -5.23 16.93
N GLU A 79 5.96 -5.17 15.88
CA GLU A 79 5.68 -4.31 14.73
C GLU A 79 4.41 -4.75 14.01
N VAL A 80 3.71 -3.79 13.41
CA VAL A 80 2.55 -4.11 12.58
C VAL A 80 3.03 -4.75 11.27
N GLU A 81 2.54 -5.93 10.96
CA GLU A 81 2.84 -6.58 9.69
C GLU A 81 1.98 -6.01 8.57
N TYR A 82 0.69 -5.88 8.81
CA TYR A 82 -0.23 -5.23 7.88
C TYR A 82 -1.51 -4.86 8.61
N SER A 83 -2.28 -3.97 7.99
CA SER A 83 -3.63 -3.63 8.43
C SER A 83 -4.58 -3.80 7.26
N ALA A 84 -5.82 -4.16 7.53
CA ALA A 84 -6.80 -4.36 6.48
C ALA A 84 -8.16 -3.86 6.90
N SER A 85 -8.89 -3.35 5.94
CA SER A 85 -10.25 -2.87 6.10
C SER A 85 -11.09 -3.52 5.00
N ARG A 86 -12.03 -4.38 5.40
CA ARG A 86 -12.99 -4.96 4.46
C ARG A 86 -14.17 -4.01 4.32
N ARG A 87 -14.28 -3.44 3.13
CA ARG A 87 -15.38 -2.54 2.79
C ARG A 87 -16.32 -3.23 1.80
N LYS A 88 -17.48 -2.66 1.56
CA LYS A 88 -18.46 -3.26 0.64
C LYS A 88 -17.99 -3.30 -0.81
N LYS A 89 -17.14 -2.34 -1.22
CA LYS A 89 -16.70 -2.21 -2.61
C LYS A 89 -15.26 -2.65 -2.85
N ALA A 90 -14.45 -2.79 -1.80
CA ALA A 90 -13.06 -3.19 -1.91
C ALA A 90 -12.50 -3.59 -0.55
N VAL A 91 -11.43 -4.37 -0.55
CA VAL A 91 -10.59 -4.58 0.63
C VAL A 91 -9.38 -3.66 0.49
N VAL A 92 -9.12 -2.86 1.51
CA VAL A 92 -7.99 -1.92 1.52
C VAL A 92 -6.97 -2.43 2.53
N MET A 93 -5.74 -2.64 2.10
CA MET A 93 -4.66 -3.19 2.92
C MET A 93 -3.47 -2.24 2.93
N SER A 94 -2.81 -2.12 4.07
CA SER A 94 -1.62 -1.29 4.20
C SER A 94 -0.50 -2.06 4.87
N PHE A 95 0.70 -1.94 4.32
CA PHE A 95 1.92 -2.62 4.78
C PHE A 95 2.95 -1.56 5.11
N PRO A 96 3.30 -1.38 6.41
CA PRO A 96 4.35 -0.43 6.77
C PRO A 96 5.70 -0.88 6.21
N ILE A 97 6.42 0.05 5.61
CA ILE A 97 7.78 -0.16 5.09
C ILE A 97 8.63 1.01 5.57
N ASP A 98 9.33 0.84 6.69
CA ASP A 98 10.05 1.91 7.36
C ASP A 98 9.09 3.08 7.66
N ASN A 99 9.32 4.25 7.10
CA ASN A 99 8.44 5.41 7.26
C ASN A 99 7.43 5.58 6.11
N LYS A 100 7.34 4.59 5.22
CA LYS A 100 6.43 4.58 4.06
C LYS A 100 5.34 3.54 4.27
N VAL A 101 4.36 3.54 3.39
CA VAL A 101 3.27 2.57 3.41
C VAL A 101 3.04 2.05 1.99
N LEU A 102 3.02 0.73 1.85
CA LEU A 102 2.52 0.09 0.63
C LEU A 102 1.00 -0.06 0.79
N LEU A 103 0.25 0.64 -0.04
CA LEU A 103 -1.21 0.58 -0.07
C LEU A 103 -1.64 -0.36 -1.20
N VAL A 104 -2.46 -1.36 -0.86
CA VAL A 104 -2.99 -2.31 -1.84
C VAL A 104 -4.50 -2.38 -1.67
N SER A 105 -5.22 -2.30 -2.78
CA SER A 105 -6.67 -2.50 -2.80
C SER A 105 -6.98 -3.75 -3.61
N ALA A 106 -7.89 -4.56 -3.10
CA ALA A 106 -8.27 -5.84 -3.72
C ALA A 106 -9.80 -5.96 -3.82
N ASN A 107 -10.26 -6.94 -4.58
CA ASN A 107 -11.67 -7.27 -4.69
C ASN A 107 -12.25 -7.69 -3.34
N THR A 108 -13.56 -7.52 -3.17
CA THR A 108 -14.24 -7.74 -1.89
C THR A 108 -14.26 -9.19 -1.43
N ASP A 109 -14.11 -10.14 -2.33
CA ASP A 109 -14.23 -11.58 -2.04
C ASP A 109 -12.93 -12.25 -1.63
N VAL A 110 -11.82 -11.51 -1.52
CA VAL A 110 -10.53 -12.10 -1.18
C VAL A 110 -10.47 -12.53 0.28
N ASP A 111 -9.70 -13.59 0.55
CA ASP A 111 -9.27 -13.93 1.89
C ASP A 111 -8.13 -12.98 2.26
N ILE A 112 -8.30 -12.21 3.32
CA ILE A 112 -7.37 -11.14 3.68
C ILE A 112 -5.99 -11.70 4.03
N ASP A 113 -5.93 -12.72 4.88
CA ASP A 113 -4.63 -13.27 5.32
C ASP A 113 -3.87 -13.94 4.18
N VAL A 114 -4.56 -14.70 3.34
CA VAL A 114 -3.97 -15.34 2.16
C VAL A 114 -3.45 -14.28 1.20
N THR A 115 -4.24 -13.25 0.96
CA THR A 115 -3.87 -12.13 0.08
C THR A 115 -2.66 -11.36 0.63
N ALA A 116 -2.63 -11.12 1.95
CA ALA A 116 -1.50 -10.46 2.60
C ALA A 116 -0.20 -11.22 2.40
N LYS A 117 -0.22 -12.54 2.57
CA LYS A 117 0.96 -13.39 2.35
C LYS A 117 1.45 -13.30 0.90
N LYS A 118 0.52 -13.33 -0.04
CA LYS A 118 0.81 -13.21 -1.46
C LYS A 118 1.46 -11.86 -1.78
N ILE A 119 0.89 -10.78 -1.26
CA ILE A 119 1.41 -9.42 -1.45
C ILE A 119 2.83 -9.31 -0.89
N LYS A 120 3.05 -9.79 0.32
CA LYS A 120 4.38 -9.76 0.96
C LYS A 120 5.41 -10.51 0.13
N LYS A 121 5.05 -11.66 -0.40
CA LYS A 121 5.93 -12.48 -1.24
C LYS A 121 6.29 -11.76 -2.54
N ILE A 122 5.30 -11.22 -3.24
CA ILE A 122 5.52 -10.53 -4.51
C ILE A 122 6.34 -9.25 -4.31
N ALA A 123 6.04 -8.49 -3.26
CA ALA A 123 6.73 -7.24 -2.95
C ALA A 123 8.08 -7.45 -2.25
N GLY A 124 8.37 -8.66 -1.78
CA GLY A 124 9.62 -8.95 -1.07
C GLY A 124 9.74 -8.28 0.29
N ILE A 125 8.64 -8.21 1.01
CA ILE A 125 8.60 -7.51 2.32
C ILE A 125 8.18 -8.44 3.47
#